data_2566aeabc1abcfbcdb9d12d9534bb624
#
_entry.id   2566aeabc1abcfbcdb9d12d9534bb624
#
_cell.length_a   1.000
_cell.length_b   1.000
_cell.length_c   1.000
_cell.angle_alpha   90.00
_cell.angle_beta   90.00
_cell.angle_gamma   90.00
#
_symmetry.space_group_name_H-M   'P 1'
#
loop_
_entity.id
_entity.type
_entity.pdbx_description
1 polymer ?
#
loop_
_entity_poly.entity_id
_entity_poly.type
_entity_poly.pdbx_seq_one_letter_code
_entity_poly.pdbx_strand_id
1 'polypeptide(L)'
;TTDSLSHLDPSPDYIATSILPLFIKFGIGADTDEGPPPSIKVTKRGAAPLGGGQVVFTCPIVREIPQPIDLTDSGKIKRVRGTVVSCKIPPSSAARVAHSSKGLLHRLLPDVWIHTDTHSSKKGKSGGCGPSPGLSVCLATESNTGIILAAETCMDANKDGRGALLPEDLGIRAAAMLLEEVRKGGCIDTG
;
A
#
# COMPACT_ATOMS: atom_id res chain seq x y z
N THR A 1 0.39 9.26 8.01
CA THR A 1 0.99 10.50 7.50
C THR A 1 2.29 10.15 6.81
N THR A 2 2.22 9.90 5.54
CA THR A 2 3.41 9.63 4.74
C THR A 2 4.14 10.95 4.55
N ASP A 3 5.18 11.15 5.32
CA ASP A 3 6.13 12.21 5.04
C ASP A 3 7.17 11.66 4.07
N SER A 4 7.18 12.21 2.89
CA SER A 4 7.98 11.69 1.82
C SER A 4 9.44 11.97 2.08
N LEU A 5 10.23 11.00 2.00
CA LEU A 5 11.65 10.98 1.66
C LEU A 5 12.67 10.61 2.71
N SER A 6 12.38 10.60 3.96
CA SER A 6 13.43 10.19 4.86
C SER A 6 13.12 8.96 5.70
N HIS A 7 11.92 8.69 5.97
CA HIS A 7 11.47 7.49 6.71
C HIS A 7 9.96 7.58 6.78
N LEU A 8 9.34 7.02 5.76
CA LEU A 8 7.90 6.96 5.69
C LEU A 8 7.40 5.98 6.71
N ASP A 9 6.55 6.44 7.59
CA ASP A 9 5.69 5.51 8.31
C ASP A 9 4.82 4.76 7.29
N PRO A 10 4.72 3.44 7.40
CA PRO A 10 3.95 2.65 6.44
C PRO A 10 2.49 3.12 6.40
N SER A 11 1.94 3.23 5.20
CA SER A 11 0.55 3.61 5.04
C SER A 11 -0.39 2.50 5.53
N PRO A 12 -1.65 2.84 5.87
CA PRO A 12 -2.65 1.82 6.21
C PRO A 12 -2.86 0.79 5.09
N ASP A 13 -2.69 1.19 3.83
CA ASP A 13 -2.81 0.28 2.69
C ASP A 13 -1.65 -0.69 2.62
N TYR A 14 -0.44 -0.21 2.89
CA TYR A 14 0.75 -1.05 2.98
C TYR A 14 0.62 -2.04 4.15
N ILE A 15 0.23 -1.57 5.34
CA ILE A 15 -0.01 -2.44 6.49
C ILE A 15 -1.04 -3.52 6.16
N ALA A 16 -2.18 -3.14 5.56
CA ALA A 16 -3.23 -4.08 5.18
C ALA A 16 -2.77 -5.13 4.19
N THR A 17 -1.90 -4.75 3.25
CA THR A 17 -1.55 -5.59 2.11
C THR A 17 -0.32 -6.47 2.37
N SER A 18 0.69 -5.96 3.09
CA SER A 18 1.95 -6.65 3.36
C SER A 18 2.04 -7.16 4.81
N ILE A 19 1.82 -6.30 5.79
CA ILE A 19 2.09 -6.61 7.19
C ILE A 19 1.04 -7.53 7.81
N LEU A 20 -0.26 -7.27 7.60
CA LEU A 20 -1.31 -8.09 8.19
C LEU A 20 -1.29 -9.56 7.72
N PRO A 21 -1.07 -9.86 6.43
CA PRO A 21 -0.90 -11.26 6.01
C PRO A 21 0.29 -11.95 6.68
N LEU A 22 1.36 -11.20 6.96
CA LEU A 22 2.49 -11.73 7.71
C LEU A 22 2.10 -12.06 9.16
N PHE A 23 1.34 -11.19 9.83
CA PHE A 23 0.83 -11.45 11.19
C PHE A 23 -0.02 -12.73 11.24
N ILE A 24 -0.86 -12.94 10.24
CA ILE A 24 -1.67 -14.17 10.13
C ILE A 24 -0.77 -15.40 9.98
N LYS A 25 0.32 -15.30 9.20
CA LYS A 25 1.31 -16.39 9.09
C LYS A 25 2.01 -16.68 10.43
N PHE A 26 2.21 -15.66 11.28
CA PHE A 26 2.70 -15.82 12.65
C PHE A 26 1.66 -16.43 13.60
N GLY A 27 0.48 -16.80 13.10
CA GLY A 27 -0.60 -17.38 13.89
C GLY A 27 -1.45 -16.37 14.65
N ILE A 28 -1.22 -15.07 14.44
CA ILE A 28 -2.01 -14.03 15.10
C ILE A 28 -3.40 -13.98 14.46
N GLY A 29 -4.43 -14.42 15.23
CA GLY A 29 -5.81 -14.48 14.75
C GLY A 29 -6.06 -15.60 13.74
N ALA A 30 -5.22 -16.63 13.71
CA ALA A 30 -5.43 -17.83 12.89
C ALA A 30 -6.51 -18.73 13.49
N ASP A 31 -6.63 -18.76 14.81
CA ASP A 31 -7.64 -19.55 15.52
C ASP A 31 -8.90 -18.72 15.78
N THR A 32 -10.04 -19.28 15.44
CA THR A 32 -11.37 -18.65 15.61
C THR A 32 -11.75 -18.41 17.07
N ASP A 33 -11.09 -19.10 18.01
CA ASP A 33 -11.37 -18.99 19.44
C ASP A 33 -10.74 -17.73 20.08
N GLU A 34 -9.74 -17.12 19.46
CA GLU A 34 -9.05 -15.93 19.96
C GLU A 34 -9.64 -14.60 19.45
N GLY A 35 -10.61 -14.67 18.56
CA GLY A 35 -11.27 -13.49 18.00
C GLY A 35 -10.99 -13.29 16.50
N PRO A 36 -11.49 -12.20 15.92
CA PRO A 36 -11.33 -11.95 14.49
C PRO A 36 -9.87 -11.70 14.14
N PRO A 37 -9.43 -12.08 12.91
CA PRO A 37 -8.07 -11.85 12.47
C PRO A 37 -7.72 -10.34 12.49
N PRO A 38 -6.42 -10.00 12.59
CA PRO A 38 -5.99 -8.62 12.60
C PRO A 38 -6.46 -7.92 11.33
N SER A 39 -7.03 -6.75 11.49
CA SER A 39 -7.59 -5.97 10.38
C SER A 39 -7.36 -4.48 10.56
N ILE A 40 -7.24 -3.78 9.45
CA ILE A 40 -7.14 -2.33 9.41
C ILE A 40 -8.23 -1.77 8.49
N LYS A 41 -8.99 -0.82 8.97
CA LYS A 41 -10.06 -0.18 8.23
C LYS A 41 -9.84 1.32 8.17
N VAL A 42 -9.64 1.84 6.97
CA VAL A 42 -9.56 3.28 6.74
C VAL A 42 -10.98 3.83 6.69
N THR A 43 -11.35 4.63 7.68
CA THR A 43 -12.66 5.30 7.74
C THR A 43 -12.63 6.67 7.09
N LYS A 44 -11.46 7.31 7.09
CA LYS A 44 -11.24 8.58 6.44
C LYS A 44 -9.80 8.67 5.92
N ARG A 45 -9.64 9.07 4.68
CA ARG A 45 -8.32 9.29 4.09
C ARG A 45 -7.73 10.62 4.55
N GLY A 46 -6.42 10.69 4.66
CA GLY A 46 -5.69 11.91 4.97
C GLY A 46 -4.36 11.93 4.25
N ALA A 47 -3.91 13.13 3.90
CA ALA A 47 -2.62 13.34 3.25
C ALA A 47 -1.82 14.41 4.00
N ALA A 48 -0.50 14.33 3.90
CA ALA A 48 0.38 15.37 4.41
C ALA A 48 0.12 16.71 3.69
N PRO A 49 0.42 17.88 4.30
CA PRO A 49 0.97 18.04 5.65
C PRO A 49 -0.08 18.04 6.79
N LEU A 50 -1.36 18.32 6.48
CA LEU A 50 -2.38 18.52 7.52
C LEU A 50 -3.07 17.23 7.98
N GLY A 51 -2.84 16.10 7.32
CA GLY A 51 -3.34 14.79 7.70
C GLY A 51 -4.87 14.71 7.73
N GLY A 52 -5.45 14.47 8.91
CA GLY A 52 -6.89 14.40 9.12
C GLY A 52 -7.52 13.08 8.68
N GLY A 53 -6.72 12.04 8.47
CA GLY A 53 -7.17 10.67 8.25
C GLY A 53 -7.61 10.00 9.55
N GLN A 54 -8.39 8.93 9.43
CA GLN A 54 -8.85 8.11 10.54
C GLN A 54 -8.81 6.64 10.14
N VAL A 55 -8.19 5.84 11.00
CA VAL A 55 -7.99 4.41 10.80
C VAL A 55 -8.43 3.68 12.06
N VAL A 56 -9.10 2.56 11.88
CA VAL A 56 -9.44 1.63 12.96
C VAL A 56 -8.61 0.37 12.76
N PHE A 57 -7.78 0.06 13.73
CA PHE A 57 -7.01 -1.17 13.78
C PHE A 57 -7.63 -2.10 14.82
N THR A 58 -7.87 -3.33 14.43
CA THR A 58 -8.39 -4.38 15.29
C THR A 58 -7.41 -5.54 15.28
N CYS A 59 -7.02 -6.00 16.46
CA CYS A 59 -6.11 -7.13 16.61
C CYS A 59 -6.54 -7.97 17.81
N PRO A 60 -6.59 -9.29 17.72
CA PRO A 60 -6.86 -10.18 18.85
C PRO A 60 -5.70 -10.11 19.86
N ILE A 61 -6.01 -10.44 21.10
CA ILE A 61 -5.01 -10.59 22.15
C ILE A 61 -4.43 -12.00 22.04
N VAL A 62 -3.20 -12.12 21.60
CA VAL A 62 -2.49 -13.38 21.49
C VAL A 62 -1.58 -13.54 22.72
N ARG A 63 -1.74 -14.64 23.45
CA ARG A 63 -0.97 -14.91 24.65
C ARG A 63 0.36 -15.61 24.37
N GLU A 64 0.39 -16.40 23.31
CA GLU A 64 1.56 -17.18 22.91
C GLU A 64 1.74 -17.08 21.39
N ILE A 65 2.97 -16.92 20.93
CA ILE A 65 3.29 -17.03 19.50
C ILE A 65 3.35 -18.52 19.17
N PRO A 66 2.43 -19.04 18.33
CA PRO A 66 2.19 -20.48 18.30
C PRO A 66 3.35 -21.29 17.72
N GLN A 67 3.98 -20.85 16.63
CA GLN A 67 5.04 -21.64 15.99
C GLN A 67 6.06 -20.78 15.23
N PRO A 68 7.32 -21.22 15.13
CA PRO A 68 8.29 -20.59 14.26
C PRO A 68 7.84 -20.69 12.80
N ILE A 69 8.03 -19.62 12.05
CA ILE A 69 7.71 -19.57 10.62
C ILE A 69 8.97 -19.86 9.83
N ASP A 70 8.86 -20.73 8.84
CA ASP A 70 9.87 -20.89 7.80
C ASP A 70 9.49 -20.05 6.59
N LEU A 71 10.29 -19.02 6.31
CA LEU A 71 10.15 -18.10 5.18
C LEU A 71 11.43 -18.12 4.35
N THR A 72 11.89 -19.29 3.94
CA THR A 72 13.13 -19.43 3.15
C THR A 72 12.89 -19.47 1.64
N ASP A 73 11.71 -19.91 1.21
CA ASP A 73 11.35 -19.99 -0.21
C ASP A 73 10.44 -18.82 -0.63
N SER A 74 11.02 -17.87 -1.37
CA SER A 74 10.26 -16.73 -1.91
C SER A 74 9.29 -17.12 -3.03
N GLY A 75 9.52 -18.25 -3.70
CA GLY A 75 8.71 -18.70 -4.82
C GLY A 75 8.80 -17.80 -6.05
N LYS A 76 7.87 -18.00 -6.98
CA LYS A 76 7.72 -17.19 -8.20
C LYS A 76 6.55 -16.21 -8.07
N ILE A 77 6.75 -14.98 -8.50
CA ILE A 77 5.68 -13.98 -8.51
C ILE A 77 4.55 -14.44 -9.42
N LYS A 78 3.34 -14.46 -8.89
CA LYS A 78 2.12 -14.89 -9.55
C LYS A 78 1.30 -13.70 -10.04
N ARG A 79 1.15 -12.67 -9.22
CA ARG A 79 0.29 -11.52 -9.52
C ARG A 79 0.75 -10.25 -8.82
N VAL A 80 0.28 -9.10 -9.32
CA VAL A 80 0.42 -7.80 -8.68
C VAL A 80 -0.95 -7.24 -8.35
N ARG A 81 -1.08 -6.69 -7.17
CA ARG A 81 -2.26 -5.95 -6.72
C ARG A 81 -1.81 -4.58 -6.25
N GLY A 82 -2.61 -3.55 -6.53
CA GLY A 82 -2.25 -2.20 -6.12
C GLY A 82 -3.46 -1.31 -5.90
N THR A 83 -3.24 -0.27 -5.11
CA THR A 83 -4.22 0.78 -4.84
C THR A 83 -3.59 2.14 -5.06
N VAL A 84 -4.22 2.97 -5.87
CA VAL A 84 -3.89 4.38 -6.03
C VAL A 84 -4.94 5.19 -5.29
N VAL A 85 -4.50 5.92 -4.27
CA VAL A 85 -5.39 6.78 -3.46
C VAL A 85 -5.23 8.23 -3.90
N SER A 86 -6.35 8.88 -4.16
CA SER A 86 -6.43 10.28 -4.54
C SER A 86 -7.35 11.04 -3.57
N CYS A 87 -6.81 12.03 -2.88
CA CYS A 87 -7.54 12.94 -2.00
C CYS A 87 -7.52 14.34 -2.59
N LYS A 88 -8.70 14.90 -2.90
CA LYS A 88 -8.86 16.25 -3.49
C LYS A 88 -8.07 16.50 -4.78
N ILE A 89 -7.63 15.47 -5.44
CA ILE A 89 -6.97 15.52 -6.76
C ILE A 89 -7.92 14.89 -7.78
N PRO A 90 -7.94 15.39 -9.02
CA PRO A 90 -8.83 14.86 -10.05
C PRO A 90 -8.64 13.33 -10.25
N PRO A 91 -9.72 12.56 -10.43
CA PRO A 91 -9.64 11.11 -10.70
C PRO A 91 -8.78 10.76 -11.91
N SER A 92 -8.68 11.67 -12.89
CA SER A 92 -7.82 11.51 -14.07
C SER A 92 -6.34 11.35 -13.70
N SER A 93 -5.87 12.05 -12.66
CA SER A 93 -4.49 11.91 -12.18
C SER A 93 -4.25 10.52 -11.58
N ALA A 94 -5.19 9.99 -10.78
CA ALA A 94 -5.10 8.62 -10.25
C ALA A 94 -5.10 7.57 -11.38
N ALA A 95 -5.92 7.77 -12.40
CA ALA A 95 -5.95 6.90 -13.57
C ALA A 95 -4.63 6.91 -14.34
N ARG A 96 -3.97 8.07 -14.47
CA ARG A 96 -2.65 8.21 -15.12
C ARG A 96 -1.57 7.48 -14.33
N VAL A 97 -1.56 7.58 -12.98
CA VAL A 97 -0.67 6.79 -12.11
C VAL A 97 -0.88 5.29 -12.33
N ALA A 98 -2.13 4.82 -12.25
CA ALA A 98 -2.44 3.41 -12.44
C ALA A 98 -2.03 2.91 -13.84
N HIS A 99 -2.24 3.73 -14.88
CA HIS A 99 -1.88 3.39 -16.25
C HIS A 99 -0.36 3.25 -16.43
N SER A 100 0.41 4.22 -15.94
CA SER A 100 1.88 4.19 -16.05
C SER A 100 2.51 3.04 -15.26
N SER A 101 2.00 2.77 -14.04
CA SER A 101 2.44 1.61 -13.25
C SER A 101 2.15 0.29 -13.98
N LYS A 102 0.92 0.12 -14.51
CA LYS A 102 0.55 -1.06 -15.30
C LYS A 102 1.43 -1.21 -16.53
N GLY A 103 1.70 -0.13 -17.25
CA GLY A 103 2.53 -0.16 -18.47
C GLY A 103 3.93 -0.72 -18.23
N LEU A 104 4.54 -0.43 -17.07
CA LEU A 104 5.83 -1.00 -16.70
C LEU A 104 5.71 -2.46 -16.23
N LEU A 105 4.75 -2.75 -15.35
CA LEU A 105 4.60 -4.07 -14.74
C LEU A 105 4.13 -5.14 -15.73
N HIS A 106 3.28 -4.81 -16.69
CA HIS A 106 2.81 -5.76 -17.73
C HIS A 106 3.90 -6.25 -18.66
N ARG A 107 5.07 -5.58 -18.71
CA ARG A 107 6.22 -6.09 -19.46
C ARG A 107 6.81 -7.37 -18.87
N LEU A 108 6.56 -7.60 -17.57
CA LEU A 108 7.13 -8.70 -16.80
C LEU A 108 6.09 -9.67 -16.28
N LEU A 109 4.90 -9.19 -15.95
CA LEU A 109 3.85 -9.96 -15.29
C LEU A 109 2.50 -9.76 -16.00
N PRO A 110 1.79 -10.85 -16.35
CA PRO A 110 0.51 -10.75 -17.06
C PRO A 110 -0.65 -10.31 -16.13
N ASP A 111 -0.65 -10.75 -14.87
CA ASP A 111 -1.74 -10.47 -13.92
C ASP A 111 -1.41 -9.27 -13.03
N VAL A 112 -1.74 -8.08 -13.52
CA VAL A 112 -1.57 -6.81 -12.81
C VAL A 112 -2.91 -6.12 -12.66
N TRP A 113 -3.38 -5.96 -11.42
CA TRP A 113 -4.62 -5.26 -11.11
C TRP A 113 -4.33 -4.09 -10.16
N ILE A 114 -4.63 -2.87 -10.60
CA ILE A 114 -4.46 -1.65 -9.81
C ILE A 114 -5.81 -0.94 -9.73
N HIS A 115 -6.31 -0.79 -8.51
CA HIS A 115 -7.55 -0.08 -8.19
C HIS A 115 -7.28 1.39 -7.92
N THR A 116 -8.24 2.25 -8.27
CA THR A 116 -8.18 3.69 -7.96
C THR A 116 -9.25 4.04 -6.93
N ASP A 117 -8.81 4.55 -5.79
CA ASP A 117 -9.67 4.99 -4.69
C ASP A 117 -9.64 6.53 -4.62
N THR A 118 -10.74 7.17 -5.01
CA THR A 118 -10.80 8.63 -5.18
C THR A 118 -11.75 9.27 -4.19
N HIS A 119 -11.24 10.21 -3.41
CA HIS A 119 -11.97 10.94 -2.39
C HIS A 119 -12.05 12.43 -2.69
N SER A 120 -13.28 12.95 -2.73
CA SER A 120 -13.53 14.37 -2.94
C SER A 120 -13.99 15.06 -1.65
N SER A 121 -13.82 16.39 -1.60
CA SER A 121 -14.16 17.22 -0.45
C SER A 121 -15.68 17.44 -0.24
N LYS A 122 -16.55 16.80 -1.02
CA LYS A 122 -18.00 17.04 -0.90
C LYS A 122 -18.52 16.62 0.47
N LYS A 123 -18.95 17.60 1.27
CA LYS A 123 -19.65 17.42 2.53
C LYS A 123 -20.88 16.52 2.31
N GLY A 124 -20.99 15.43 3.06
CA GLY A 124 -22.23 14.65 3.16
C GLY A 124 -22.21 13.20 2.74
N LYS A 125 -21.10 12.66 2.22
CA LYS A 125 -20.96 11.20 2.02
C LYS A 125 -19.91 10.64 2.98
N SER A 126 -20.26 9.56 3.64
CA SER A 126 -19.35 8.73 4.44
C SER A 126 -18.10 8.44 3.62
N GLY A 127 -16.92 8.88 4.06
CA GLY A 127 -15.66 8.69 3.34
C GLY A 127 -14.99 9.98 2.85
N GLY A 128 -15.21 11.12 3.52
CA GLY A 128 -14.49 12.37 3.25
C GLY A 128 -12.97 12.21 3.43
N CYS A 129 -12.19 13.06 2.76
CA CYS A 129 -10.75 13.14 2.95
C CYS A 129 -10.36 14.32 3.87
N GLY A 130 -9.13 14.27 4.36
CA GLY A 130 -8.51 15.32 5.16
C GLY A 130 -8.40 16.66 4.40
N PRO A 131 -7.85 17.70 5.06
CA PRO A 131 -7.78 19.03 4.49
C PRO A 131 -6.79 19.15 3.33
N SER A 132 -5.72 18.35 3.33
CA SER A 132 -4.67 18.41 2.30
C SER A 132 -5.02 17.58 1.06
N PRO A 133 -4.66 18.05 -0.16
CA PRO A 133 -4.65 17.21 -1.33
C PRO A 133 -3.51 16.18 -1.23
N GLY A 134 -3.70 15.01 -1.82
CA GLY A 134 -2.67 13.97 -1.83
C GLY A 134 -2.94 12.91 -2.87
N LEU A 135 -1.86 12.31 -3.36
CA LEU A 135 -1.87 11.21 -4.32
C LEU A 135 -0.80 10.21 -3.87
N SER A 136 -1.21 8.98 -3.64
CA SER A 136 -0.31 7.91 -3.21
C SER A 136 -0.61 6.62 -3.97
N VAL A 137 0.36 5.75 -4.03
CA VAL A 137 0.24 4.44 -4.66
C VAL A 137 0.94 3.39 -3.80
N CYS A 138 0.24 2.32 -3.53
CA CYS A 138 0.74 1.12 -2.89
C CYS A 138 0.59 -0.05 -3.85
N LEU A 139 1.66 -0.77 -4.11
CA LEU A 139 1.71 -1.93 -4.99
C LEU A 139 2.25 -3.11 -4.21
N ALA A 140 1.68 -4.28 -4.40
CA ALA A 140 2.14 -5.52 -3.79
C ALA A 140 2.18 -6.66 -4.81
N THR A 141 3.24 -7.46 -4.76
CA THR A 141 3.34 -8.74 -5.46
C THR A 141 2.92 -9.86 -4.53
N GLU A 142 2.38 -10.90 -5.11
CA GLU A 142 2.10 -12.15 -4.43
C GLU A 142 2.75 -13.30 -5.18
N SER A 143 3.49 -14.14 -4.46
CA SER A 143 4.12 -15.33 -5.02
C SER A 143 3.22 -16.56 -4.94
N ASN A 144 3.63 -17.64 -5.59
CA ASN A 144 2.95 -18.94 -5.50
C ASN A 144 3.08 -19.59 -4.12
N THR A 145 4.08 -19.21 -3.32
CA THR A 145 4.28 -19.61 -1.92
C THR A 145 3.54 -18.72 -0.92
N GLY A 146 2.81 -17.70 -1.42
CA GLY A 146 2.07 -16.75 -0.59
C GLY A 146 2.96 -15.71 0.09
N ILE A 147 4.17 -15.47 -0.44
CA ILE A 147 5.01 -14.34 -0.02
C ILE A 147 4.49 -13.07 -0.67
N ILE A 148 4.43 -12.00 0.11
CA ILE A 148 3.99 -10.68 -0.34
C ILE A 148 5.16 -9.72 -0.18
N LEU A 149 5.53 -9.07 -1.28
CA LEU A 149 6.48 -7.95 -1.29
C LEU A 149 5.73 -6.71 -1.76
N ALA A 150 5.88 -5.62 -1.05
CA ALA A 150 5.17 -4.39 -1.36
C ALA A 150 6.12 -3.20 -1.50
N ALA A 151 5.64 -2.18 -2.18
CA ALA A 151 6.28 -0.88 -2.27
C ALA A 151 5.23 0.20 -2.32
N GLU A 152 5.50 1.32 -1.67
CA GLU A 152 4.62 2.47 -1.70
C GLU A 152 5.37 3.76 -1.93
N THR A 153 4.68 4.73 -2.51
CA THR A 153 5.18 6.09 -2.68
C THR A 153 4.04 7.07 -2.76
N CYS A 154 4.31 8.32 -2.44
CA CYS A 154 3.32 9.39 -2.53
C CYS A 154 3.89 10.61 -3.23
N MET A 155 2.97 11.47 -3.69
CA MET A 155 3.31 12.77 -4.21
C MET A 155 3.69 13.69 -3.04
N ASP A 156 4.88 14.24 -3.10
CA ASP A 156 5.33 15.24 -2.15
C ASP A 156 4.86 16.64 -2.61
N ALA A 157 4.01 17.26 -1.79
CA ALA A 157 3.51 18.59 -2.09
C ALA A 157 4.54 19.70 -1.77
N ASN A 158 5.62 19.41 -1.06
CA ASN A 158 6.47 20.40 -0.42
C ASN A 158 7.97 20.32 -0.76
N LYS A 159 8.42 19.42 -1.62
CA LYS A 159 9.85 19.34 -1.93
C LYS A 159 10.28 20.22 -3.10
N ASP A 160 11.04 21.21 -2.72
CA ASP A 160 12.17 21.80 -3.45
C ASP A 160 11.89 22.62 -4.72
N GLY A 161 10.79 23.33 -4.83
CA GLY A 161 10.67 24.27 -5.97
C GLY A 161 10.87 23.63 -7.36
N ARG A 162 11.14 22.34 -7.42
CA ARG A 162 11.06 21.51 -8.61
C ARG A 162 9.60 21.15 -8.77
N GLY A 163 9.00 21.55 -9.87
CA GLY A 163 7.58 21.39 -10.16
C GLY A 163 6.99 20.06 -9.72
N ALA A 164 5.71 20.07 -9.39
CA ALA A 164 5.01 18.86 -8.90
C ALA A 164 5.32 17.65 -9.79
N LEU A 165 5.69 16.53 -9.17
CA LEU A 165 5.95 15.26 -9.85
C LEU A 165 4.74 14.92 -10.73
N LEU A 166 4.97 14.57 -11.98
CA LEU A 166 3.88 14.15 -12.86
C LEU A 166 3.26 12.85 -12.34
N PRO A 167 1.94 12.69 -12.45
CA PRO A 167 1.28 11.45 -12.03
C PRO A 167 1.89 10.19 -12.67
N GLU A 168 2.33 10.28 -13.92
CA GLU A 168 3.00 9.18 -14.61
C GLU A 168 4.33 8.81 -13.97
N ASP A 169 5.11 9.79 -13.57
CA ASP A 169 6.42 9.55 -12.93
C ASP A 169 6.25 8.89 -11.56
N LEU A 170 5.19 9.29 -10.81
CA LEU A 170 4.83 8.64 -9.56
C LEU A 170 4.53 7.15 -9.77
N GLY A 171 3.75 6.83 -10.81
CA GLY A 171 3.41 5.45 -11.13
C GLY A 171 4.62 4.62 -11.57
N ILE A 172 5.50 5.19 -12.39
CA ILE A 172 6.75 4.54 -12.81
C ILE A 172 7.65 4.30 -11.60
N ARG A 173 7.78 5.30 -10.73
CA ARG A 173 8.59 5.20 -9.51
C ARG A 173 8.11 4.07 -8.61
N ALA A 174 6.80 3.99 -8.34
CA ALA A 174 6.22 2.91 -7.52
C ALA A 174 6.49 1.54 -8.11
N ALA A 175 6.28 1.38 -9.42
CA ALA A 175 6.53 0.12 -10.10
C ALA A 175 8.01 -0.25 -10.10
N ALA A 176 8.92 0.71 -10.26
CA ALA A 176 10.36 0.49 -10.19
C ALA A 176 10.80 0.05 -8.79
N MET A 177 10.28 0.71 -7.72
CA MET A 177 10.55 0.33 -6.33
C MET A 177 10.10 -1.12 -6.07
N LEU A 178 8.89 -1.48 -6.49
CA LEU A 178 8.38 -2.85 -6.33
C LEU A 178 9.24 -3.87 -7.07
N LEU A 179 9.66 -3.58 -8.30
CA LEU A 179 10.53 -4.46 -9.07
C LEU A 179 11.93 -4.58 -8.45
N GLU A 180 12.40 -3.53 -7.79
CA GLU A 180 13.66 -3.58 -7.05
C GLU A 180 13.57 -4.49 -5.84
N GLU A 181 12.47 -4.46 -5.07
CA GLU A 181 12.23 -5.41 -3.96
C GLU A 181 12.18 -6.84 -4.50
N VAL A 182 11.48 -7.10 -5.58
CA VAL A 182 11.44 -8.41 -6.24
C VAL A 182 12.85 -8.86 -6.69
N ARG A 183 13.65 -7.95 -7.22
CA ARG A 183 15.03 -8.23 -7.66
C ARG A 183 15.97 -8.55 -6.50
N LYS A 184 15.82 -7.90 -5.36
CA LYS A 184 16.60 -8.21 -4.15
C LYS A 184 16.38 -9.65 -3.71
N GLY A 185 15.20 -10.21 -3.98
CA GLY A 185 14.80 -11.51 -3.47
C GLY A 185 14.54 -11.48 -1.97
N GLY A 186 14.06 -12.59 -1.47
CA GLY A 186 13.71 -12.70 -0.04
C GLY A 186 12.20 -12.86 0.16
N CYS A 187 11.83 -13.05 1.41
CA CYS A 187 10.45 -13.36 1.80
C CYS A 187 9.77 -12.22 2.55
N ILE A 188 10.51 -11.17 2.84
CA ILE A 188 10.04 -9.96 3.53
C ILE A 188 10.62 -8.76 2.77
N ASP A 189 9.78 -7.76 2.53
CA ASP A 189 10.23 -6.50 1.93
C ASP A 189 11.06 -5.67 2.93
N THR A 190 11.81 -4.73 2.40
CA THR A 190 12.71 -3.91 3.23
C THR A 190 12.03 -2.67 3.81
N GLY A 191 10.73 -2.48 3.56
CA GLY A 191 9.89 -1.41 4.13
C GLY A 191 10.06 -0.06 3.47
#